data_d6f90e1b84a4f55e50973252366852b9
#
_entry.id   d6f90e1b84a4f55e50973252366852b9
#
_cell.length_a   1.000
_cell.length_b   1.000
_cell.length_c   1.000
_cell.angle_alpha   90.00
_cell.angle_beta   90.00
_cell.angle_gamma   90.00
#
_symmetry.space_group_name_H-M   'P 1'
#
loop_
_entity.id
_entity.type
_entity.pdbx_description
1 polymer ?
#
loop_
_entity_poly.entity_id
_entity_poly.type
_entity_poly.pdbx_seq_one_letter_code
_entity_poly.pdbx_strand_id
1 'polypeptide(L)'
;MKKIALVSIALFLLAASTAVAQDVRYNFDKDTDFSKFKTYKWVPMKDAPKVDDLRDKQIKDAIDAELATKGLTKTDADTADLYVGYQAGIGTEKQFTSYNTGWGYGPGWYRGGWYGGAGGMSTTRGQTSTIYVGQLAVDMYDSKNHDLVWRGVASKTIDPKAKPDKQQTNLTKAVTKLLKNYPPPPPKAK
;
A
#
# COMPACT_ATOMS: atom_id res chain seq x y z
N MET A 1 33.80 -15.00 40.72
CA MET A 1 33.54 -14.00 39.71
C MET A 1 33.09 -14.59 38.33
N LYS A 2 32.80 -15.88 38.21
CA LYS A 2 32.34 -16.51 36.95
C LYS A 2 30.83 -16.77 36.86
N LYS A 3 30.05 -16.42 37.87
CA LYS A 3 28.58 -16.67 37.89
C LYS A 3 27.73 -15.45 37.55
N ILE A 4 28.32 -14.25 37.45
CA ILE A 4 27.60 -13.00 37.17
C ILE A 4 27.51 -12.75 35.64
N ALA A 5 28.43 -13.31 34.87
CA ALA A 5 28.45 -13.12 33.42
C ALA A 5 27.35 -13.90 32.64
N LEU A 6 26.79 -14.93 33.26
CA LEU A 6 25.74 -15.76 32.58
C LEU A 6 24.33 -15.21 32.70
N VAL A 7 24.07 -14.33 33.67
CA VAL A 7 22.73 -13.72 33.84
C VAL A 7 22.51 -12.54 32.89
N SER A 8 23.59 -11.88 32.45
CA SER A 8 23.47 -10.72 31.52
C SER A 8 23.17 -11.11 30.08
N ILE A 9 23.43 -12.34 29.66
CA ILE A 9 23.16 -12.82 28.29
C ILE A 9 21.71 -13.27 28.13
N ALA A 10 21.06 -13.71 29.22
CA ALA A 10 19.66 -14.17 29.16
C ALA A 10 18.63 -13.03 29.07
N LEU A 11 19.01 -11.79 29.41
CA LEU A 11 18.09 -10.64 29.38
C LEU A 11 18.01 -9.94 28.01
N PHE A 12 18.89 -10.28 27.09
CA PHE A 12 18.92 -9.64 25.75
C PHE A 12 18.07 -10.37 24.67
N LEU A 13 17.49 -11.51 25.00
CA LEU A 13 16.77 -12.36 24.04
C LEU A 13 15.24 -12.23 24.08
N LEU A 14 14.66 -11.32 24.90
CA LEU A 14 13.21 -11.21 25.05
C LEU A 14 12.57 -10.00 24.36
N ALA A 15 13.26 -9.31 23.48
CA ALA A 15 12.67 -8.24 22.65
C ALA A 15 12.40 -8.70 21.22
N ALA A 16 11.86 -9.89 21.06
CA ALA A 16 11.22 -10.27 19.81
C ALA A 16 9.86 -9.54 19.74
N SER A 17 9.89 -8.25 19.39
CA SER A 17 8.71 -7.53 18.95
C SER A 17 8.12 -8.30 17.77
N THR A 18 6.93 -8.85 17.94
CA THR A 18 6.11 -9.36 16.85
C THR A 18 5.86 -8.20 15.90
N ALA A 19 6.73 -8.04 14.91
CA ALA A 19 6.50 -7.13 13.81
C ALA A 19 5.30 -7.70 13.06
N VAL A 20 4.12 -7.10 13.25
CA VAL A 20 2.96 -7.38 12.40
C VAL A 20 3.41 -7.08 10.98
N ALA A 21 3.60 -8.14 10.21
CA ALA A 21 4.14 -8.04 8.86
C ALA A 21 3.17 -7.24 8.00
N GLN A 22 3.67 -6.16 7.42
CA GLN A 22 2.98 -5.44 6.38
C GLN A 22 3.24 -6.17 5.07
N ASP A 23 2.18 -6.64 4.41
CA ASP A 23 2.29 -7.23 3.06
C ASP A 23 2.34 -6.11 2.03
N VAL A 24 3.35 -6.15 1.17
CA VAL A 24 3.54 -5.19 0.08
C VAL A 24 3.77 -5.97 -1.20
N ARG A 25 2.97 -5.66 -2.21
CA ARG A 25 3.08 -6.22 -3.56
C ARG A 25 3.17 -5.09 -4.55
N TYR A 26 3.95 -5.29 -5.60
CA TYR A 26 4.06 -4.33 -6.69
C TYR A 26 4.24 -5.04 -8.02
N ASN A 27 3.88 -4.35 -9.07
CA ASN A 27 4.11 -4.76 -10.44
C ASN A 27 4.36 -3.54 -11.31
N PHE A 28 5.06 -3.74 -12.41
CA PHE A 28 5.42 -2.67 -13.33
C PHE A 28 5.58 -3.19 -14.75
N ASP A 29 5.44 -2.29 -15.70
CA ASP A 29 5.74 -2.56 -17.10
C ASP A 29 7.26 -2.64 -17.30
N LYS A 30 7.72 -3.81 -17.77
CA LYS A 30 9.15 -4.13 -17.92
C LYS A 30 9.80 -3.41 -19.10
N ASP A 31 9.01 -2.94 -20.04
CA ASP A 31 9.49 -2.25 -21.24
C ASP A 31 9.54 -0.72 -21.05
N THR A 32 8.99 -0.22 -19.93
CA THR A 32 9.01 1.19 -19.58
C THR A 32 10.36 1.61 -18.98
N ASP A 33 10.94 2.67 -19.55
CA ASP A 33 12.10 3.36 -18.98
C ASP A 33 11.64 4.39 -17.94
N PHE A 34 11.73 4.02 -16.67
CA PHE A 34 11.33 4.88 -15.55
C PHE A 34 12.27 6.06 -15.31
N SER A 35 13.48 6.07 -15.87
CA SER A 35 14.45 7.15 -15.68
C SER A 35 14.01 8.46 -16.34
N LYS A 36 13.13 8.38 -17.33
CA LYS A 36 12.59 9.53 -18.06
C LYS A 36 11.55 10.34 -17.28
N PHE A 37 10.93 9.75 -16.26
CA PHE A 37 9.91 10.42 -15.47
C PHE A 37 10.54 11.31 -14.40
N LYS A 38 10.16 12.59 -14.39
CA LYS A 38 10.65 13.61 -13.44
C LYS A 38 9.53 14.32 -12.72
N THR A 39 8.35 14.36 -13.32
CA THR A 39 7.19 15.10 -12.82
C THR A 39 5.98 14.20 -12.72
N TYR A 40 5.09 14.50 -11.76
CA TYR A 40 3.81 13.83 -11.66
C TYR A 40 2.68 14.78 -11.28
N LYS A 41 1.47 14.39 -11.65
CA LYS A 41 0.21 15.05 -11.32
C LYS A 41 -0.74 14.08 -10.67
N TRP A 42 -1.45 14.52 -9.63
CA TRP A 42 -2.51 13.74 -9.05
C TRP A 42 -3.72 13.68 -9.97
N VAL A 43 -4.27 12.48 -10.15
CA VAL A 43 -5.53 12.27 -10.88
C VAL A 43 -6.52 11.50 -10.01
N PRO A 44 -7.83 11.83 -10.09
CA PRO A 44 -8.84 11.06 -9.40
C PRO A 44 -8.96 9.67 -10.02
N MET A 45 -9.02 8.65 -9.17
CA MET A 45 -9.30 7.29 -9.62
C MET A 45 -10.81 7.11 -9.79
N LYS A 46 -11.20 6.61 -10.96
CA LYS A 46 -12.61 6.29 -11.24
C LYS A 46 -13.08 5.21 -10.27
N ASP A 47 -14.27 5.39 -9.71
CA ASP A 47 -14.92 4.45 -8.78
C ASP A 47 -14.13 4.14 -7.49
N ALA A 48 -13.10 4.95 -7.16
CA ALA A 48 -12.39 4.81 -5.90
C ALA A 48 -13.31 5.16 -4.71
N PRO A 49 -13.26 4.39 -3.62
CA PRO A 49 -13.95 4.76 -2.39
C PRO A 49 -13.52 6.14 -1.93
N LYS A 50 -14.49 7.01 -1.61
CA LYS A 50 -14.16 8.30 -1.00
C LYS A 50 -13.63 8.07 0.41
N VAL A 51 -12.47 8.64 0.68
CA VAL A 51 -11.97 8.87 2.03
C VAL A 51 -12.33 10.30 2.45
N ASP A 52 -12.36 10.57 3.76
CA ASP A 52 -12.54 11.94 4.25
C ASP A 52 -11.35 12.84 3.84
N ASP A 53 -11.61 14.15 3.73
CA ASP A 53 -10.64 15.12 3.20
C ASP A 53 -9.34 15.17 4.00
N LEU A 54 -9.41 14.98 5.33
CA LEU A 54 -8.23 14.96 6.18
C LEU A 54 -7.37 13.73 5.89
N ARG A 55 -8.00 12.58 5.72
CA ARG A 55 -7.32 11.34 5.37
C ARG A 55 -6.75 11.38 3.95
N ASP A 56 -7.49 11.95 2.99
CA ASP A 56 -7.01 12.18 1.63
C ASP A 56 -5.71 12.99 1.65
N LYS A 57 -5.74 14.12 2.37
CA LYS A 57 -4.55 14.96 2.53
C LYS A 57 -3.38 14.19 3.15
N GLN A 58 -3.60 13.46 4.24
CA GLN A 58 -2.56 12.68 4.91
C GLN A 58 -1.93 11.61 3.99
N ILE A 59 -2.75 10.95 3.19
CA ILE A 59 -2.28 9.92 2.23
C ILE A 59 -1.45 10.60 1.14
N LYS A 60 -1.94 11.66 0.53
CA LYS A 60 -1.22 12.41 -0.50
C LYS A 60 0.10 12.98 0.01
N ASP A 61 0.08 13.63 1.17
CA ASP A 61 1.29 14.19 1.79
C ASP A 61 2.37 13.10 2.03
N ALA A 62 1.96 11.92 2.50
CA ALA A 62 2.89 10.82 2.72
C ALA A 62 3.48 10.26 1.40
N ILE A 63 2.66 10.14 0.36
CA ILE A 63 3.10 9.68 -0.97
C ILE A 63 3.97 10.76 -1.62
N ASP A 64 3.58 12.04 -1.58
CA ASP A 64 4.34 13.17 -2.12
C ASP A 64 5.75 13.21 -1.49
N ALA A 65 5.85 13.07 -0.16
CA ALA A 65 7.13 13.04 0.54
C ALA A 65 8.03 11.88 0.06
N GLU A 66 7.47 10.69 -0.14
CA GLU A 66 8.25 9.53 -0.59
C GLU A 66 8.64 9.65 -2.07
N LEU A 67 7.75 10.14 -2.95
CA LEU A 67 8.04 10.37 -4.36
C LEU A 67 9.12 11.43 -4.56
N ALA A 68 9.15 12.46 -3.71
CA ALA A 68 10.23 13.45 -3.71
C ALA A 68 11.59 12.81 -3.43
N THR A 69 11.68 11.82 -2.52
CA THR A 69 12.93 11.07 -2.27
C THR A 69 13.38 10.25 -3.48
N LYS A 70 12.45 9.94 -4.39
CA LYS A 70 12.72 9.21 -5.64
C LYS A 70 13.07 10.16 -6.81
N GLY A 71 13.14 11.46 -6.56
CA GLY A 71 13.46 12.46 -7.56
C GLY A 71 12.29 12.90 -8.43
N LEU A 72 11.05 12.59 -8.03
CA LEU A 72 9.86 13.07 -8.70
C LEU A 72 9.37 14.39 -8.09
N THR A 73 8.99 15.32 -8.95
CA THR A 73 8.45 16.63 -8.57
C THR A 73 6.96 16.69 -8.91
N LYS A 74 6.15 17.09 -7.92
CA LYS A 74 4.73 17.32 -8.12
C LYS A 74 4.50 18.56 -8.97
N THR A 75 3.53 18.47 -9.88
CA THR A 75 3.07 19.60 -10.70
C THR A 75 1.57 19.52 -10.93
N ASP A 76 0.93 20.66 -11.19
CA ASP A 76 -0.47 20.73 -11.63
C ASP A 76 -0.59 20.88 -13.15
N ALA A 77 0.54 20.96 -13.85
CA ALA A 77 0.57 21.10 -15.31
C ALA A 77 0.08 19.82 -15.99
N ASP A 78 -0.61 19.99 -17.12
CA ASP A 78 -1.07 18.87 -17.95
C ASP A 78 0.10 18.15 -18.67
N THR A 79 1.29 18.74 -18.63
CA THR A 79 2.54 18.19 -19.20
C THR A 79 3.33 17.33 -18.21
N ALA A 80 2.73 16.95 -17.07
CA ALA A 80 3.35 16.00 -16.14
C ALA A 80 3.74 14.70 -16.87
N ASP A 81 4.85 14.08 -16.48
CA ASP A 81 5.29 12.81 -17.07
C ASP A 81 4.42 11.64 -16.61
N LEU A 82 3.98 11.67 -15.36
CA LEU A 82 3.15 10.63 -14.75
C LEU A 82 1.84 11.20 -14.23
N TYR A 83 0.78 10.42 -14.36
CA TYR A 83 -0.43 10.57 -13.57
C TYR A 83 -0.40 9.58 -12.41
N VAL A 84 -0.58 10.10 -11.20
CA VAL A 84 -0.58 9.31 -9.98
C VAL A 84 -1.96 9.31 -9.37
N GLY A 85 -2.47 8.14 -9.06
CA GLY A 85 -3.71 7.95 -8.33
C GLY A 85 -3.54 7.00 -7.16
N TYR A 86 -4.45 7.05 -6.19
CA TYR A 86 -4.48 6.07 -5.11
C TYR A 86 -5.89 5.60 -4.82
N GLN A 87 -5.97 4.44 -4.20
CA GLN A 87 -7.19 3.91 -3.60
C GLN A 87 -6.86 3.43 -2.19
N ALA A 88 -7.69 3.77 -1.22
CA ALA A 88 -7.53 3.34 0.16
C ALA A 88 -8.85 2.82 0.71
N GLY A 89 -8.76 1.83 1.59
CA GLY A 89 -9.94 1.27 2.23
C GLY A 89 -9.59 0.45 3.45
N ILE A 90 -10.63 0.15 4.25
CA ILE A 90 -10.57 -0.72 5.40
C ILE A 90 -11.57 -1.82 5.19
N GLY A 91 -11.12 -3.06 5.27
CA GLY A 91 -11.97 -4.25 5.19
C GLY A 91 -11.83 -5.13 6.43
N THR A 92 -12.72 -6.13 6.53
CA THR A 92 -12.60 -7.20 7.51
C THR A 92 -11.90 -8.41 6.87
N GLU A 93 -11.29 -9.28 7.69
CA GLU A 93 -10.54 -10.45 7.23
C GLU A 93 -11.32 -11.35 6.26
N LYS A 94 -12.63 -11.50 6.48
CA LYS A 94 -13.50 -12.30 5.61
C LYS A 94 -13.59 -11.78 4.18
N GLN A 95 -13.45 -10.48 3.98
CA GLN A 95 -13.47 -9.87 2.65
C GLN A 95 -12.12 -10.03 1.94
N PHE A 96 -11.03 -10.15 2.70
CA PHE A 96 -9.68 -10.28 2.17
C PHE A 96 -9.34 -11.68 1.67
N THR A 97 -9.93 -12.72 2.22
CA THR A 97 -9.71 -14.10 1.74
C THR A 97 -10.17 -14.27 0.29
N SER A 98 -11.20 -13.53 -0.13
CA SER A 98 -11.65 -13.54 -1.52
C SER A 98 -10.76 -12.74 -2.49
N TYR A 99 -9.94 -11.82 -1.99
CA TYR A 99 -8.98 -11.07 -2.82
C TYR A 99 -7.69 -11.82 -3.12
N ASN A 100 -7.35 -12.84 -2.34
CA ASN A 100 -6.08 -13.56 -2.48
C ASN A 100 -6.06 -14.56 -3.65
N THR A 101 -7.20 -14.82 -4.30
CA THR A 101 -7.30 -15.80 -5.38
C THR A 101 -7.48 -15.21 -6.78
N GLY A 102 -7.50 -13.88 -6.92
CA GLY A 102 -7.81 -13.24 -8.20
C GLY A 102 -6.84 -12.14 -8.62
N TRP A 103 -5.56 -12.45 -8.80
CA TRP A 103 -4.66 -11.60 -9.58
C TRP A 103 -4.90 -11.86 -11.07
N GLY A 104 -6.08 -11.50 -11.54
CA GLY A 104 -6.36 -11.40 -12.95
C GLY A 104 -5.99 -10.00 -13.43
N TYR A 105 -4.95 -9.88 -14.22
CA TYR A 105 -4.66 -8.71 -15.02
C TYR A 105 -5.84 -8.46 -15.96
N GLY A 106 -6.65 -7.47 -15.66
CA GLY A 106 -7.72 -7.07 -16.55
C GLY A 106 -8.46 -5.85 -16.03
N PRO A 107 -9.08 -5.04 -16.92
CA PRO A 107 -9.88 -3.87 -16.54
C PRO A 107 -11.06 -4.20 -15.62
N GLY A 108 -11.29 -5.46 -15.31
CA GLY A 108 -12.34 -5.94 -14.41
C GLY A 108 -12.14 -5.63 -12.92
N TRP A 109 -10.94 -5.22 -12.51
CA TRP A 109 -10.66 -4.87 -11.11
C TRP A 109 -11.43 -3.63 -10.66
N TYR A 110 -11.76 -2.78 -11.61
CA TYR A 110 -12.54 -1.57 -11.37
C TYR A 110 -14.05 -1.79 -11.32
N ARG A 111 -14.54 -3.01 -11.64
CA ARG A 111 -15.95 -3.19 -11.94
C ARG A 111 -16.74 -4.08 -10.98
N GLY A 112 -16.26 -4.43 -9.86
CA GLY A 112 -17.15 -5.22 -9.04
C GLY A 112 -16.53 -5.76 -7.79
N GLY A 113 -17.05 -5.35 -6.68
CA GLY A 113 -17.08 -6.23 -5.56
C GLY A 113 -16.43 -5.83 -4.26
N TRP A 114 -16.48 -4.57 -3.90
CA TRP A 114 -16.31 -4.21 -2.50
C TRP A 114 -17.54 -4.51 -1.66
N TYR A 115 -18.68 -4.77 -2.33
CA TYR A 115 -19.94 -5.10 -1.68
C TYR A 115 -20.63 -6.22 -2.45
N GLY A 116 -20.66 -7.40 -1.88
CA GLY A 116 -21.59 -8.41 -2.37
C GLY A 116 -21.03 -9.83 -2.38
N GLY A 117 -21.40 -10.60 -1.41
CA GLY A 117 -21.17 -12.03 -1.39
C GLY A 117 -21.70 -12.66 -0.11
N ALA A 118 -23.00 -12.82 -0.05
CA ALA A 118 -23.68 -13.62 0.97
C ALA A 118 -23.38 -15.10 0.77
N GLY A 119 -23.26 -15.84 1.88
CA GLY A 119 -23.61 -17.25 1.91
C GLY A 119 -22.45 -18.21 2.13
N GLY A 120 -22.33 -18.65 3.36
CA GLY A 120 -21.57 -19.82 3.77
C GLY A 120 -21.60 -19.93 5.29
N MET A 121 -22.69 -20.45 5.85
CA MET A 121 -22.76 -20.81 7.26
C MET A 121 -21.77 -21.94 7.54
N SER A 122 -20.74 -21.63 8.31
CA SER A 122 -20.01 -22.64 9.08
C SER A 122 -20.08 -22.23 10.54
N THR A 123 -20.87 -22.97 11.31
CA THR A 123 -20.98 -22.84 12.75
C THR A 123 -19.74 -23.42 13.41
N THR A 124 -18.80 -22.58 13.77
CA THR A 124 -17.76 -22.91 14.73
C THR A 124 -17.82 -21.89 15.85
N ARG A 125 -18.12 -22.36 17.07
CA ARG A 125 -17.99 -21.56 18.31
C ARG A 125 -16.51 -21.20 18.51
N GLY A 126 -16.09 -20.07 17.99
CA GLY A 126 -14.86 -19.42 18.28
C GLY A 126 -15.15 -17.93 18.48
N GLN A 127 -14.46 -17.26 19.39
CA GLN A 127 -14.53 -15.80 19.51
C GLN A 127 -14.16 -15.21 18.15
N THR A 128 -15.14 -14.67 17.46
CA THR A 128 -14.89 -14.00 16.18
C THR A 128 -14.32 -12.63 16.49
N SER A 129 -13.01 -12.53 16.61
CA SER A 129 -12.34 -11.23 16.64
C SER A 129 -12.42 -10.65 15.24
N THR A 130 -13.09 -9.52 15.09
CA THR A 130 -13.10 -8.78 13.84
C THR A 130 -11.72 -8.15 13.64
N ILE A 131 -10.94 -8.67 12.68
CA ILE A 131 -9.67 -8.09 12.30
C ILE A 131 -9.93 -7.08 11.21
N TYR A 132 -9.45 -5.85 11.39
CA TYR A 132 -9.53 -4.80 10.40
C TYR A 132 -8.22 -4.77 9.60
N VAL A 133 -8.34 -4.74 8.28
CA VAL A 133 -7.18 -4.65 7.38
C VAL A 133 -7.31 -3.37 6.56
N GLY A 134 -6.32 -2.49 6.73
CA GLY A 134 -6.18 -1.33 5.87
C GLY A 134 -5.41 -1.70 4.60
N GLN A 135 -5.88 -1.21 3.46
CA GLN A 135 -5.19 -1.32 2.19
C GLN A 135 -4.97 0.06 1.58
N LEU A 136 -3.82 0.20 0.93
CA LEU A 136 -3.47 1.35 0.11
C LEU A 136 -2.89 0.84 -1.20
N ALA A 137 -3.51 1.18 -2.31
CA ALA A 137 -2.98 0.98 -3.64
C ALA A 137 -2.56 2.34 -4.23
N VAL A 138 -1.41 2.36 -4.90
CA VAL A 138 -0.92 3.51 -5.66
C VAL A 138 -0.66 3.07 -7.09
N ASP A 139 -1.19 3.82 -8.03
CA ASP A 139 -1.09 3.59 -9.46
C ASP A 139 -0.38 4.75 -10.13
N MET A 140 0.49 4.43 -11.06
CA MET A 140 1.20 5.40 -11.89
C MET A 140 0.99 5.09 -13.36
N TYR A 141 0.54 6.08 -14.10
CA TYR A 141 0.25 5.99 -15.52
C TYR A 141 1.21 6.90 -16.29
N ASP A 142 1.73 6.45 -17.43
CA ASP A 142 2.40 7.34 -18.38
C ASP A 142 1.36 8.35 -18.89
N SER A 143 1.63 9.64 -18.76
CA SER A 143 0.66 10.67 -19.12
C SER A 143 0.38 10.78 -20.62
N LYS A 144 1.27 10.24 -21.47
CA LYS A 144 1.16 10.35 -22.94
C LYS A 144 0.16 9.37 -23.53
N ASN A 145 0.21 8.12 -23.06
CA ASN A 145 -0.63 7.03 -23.59
C ASN A 145 -1.66 6.53 -22.57
N HIS A 146 -1.59 7.03 -21.31
CA HIS A 146 -2.44 6.63 -20.19
C HIS A 146 -2.30 5.15 -19.81
N ASP A 147 -1.19 4.52 -20.16
CA ASP A 147 -0.91 3.15 -19.76
C ASP A 147 -0.47 3.08 -18.31
N LEU A 148 -0.97 2.07 -17.59
CA LEU A 148 -0.52 1.78 -16.25
C LEU A 148 0.90 1.22 -16.30
N VAL A 149 1.87 2.00 -15.85
CA VAL A 149 3.29 1.61 -15.88
C VAL A 149 3.79 1.05 -14.56
N TRP A 150 3.16 1.42 -13.43
CA TRP A 150 3.51 0.89 -12.12
C TRP A 150 2.29 0.86 -11.20
N ARG A 151 2.21 -0.20 -10.40
CA ARG A 151 1.21 -0.35 -9.33
C ARG A 151 1.85 -0.97 -8.12
N GLY A 152 1.57 -0.40 -6.94
CA GLY A 152 1.90 -1.00 -5.67
C GLY A 152 0.69 -1.10 -4.77
N VAL A 153 0.63 -2.16 -3.95
CA VAL A 153 -0.41 -2.37 -2.94
C VAL A 153 0.24 -2.71 -1.62
N ALA A 154 -0.11 -1.98 -0.59
CA ALA A 154 0.25 -2.29 0.79
C ALA A 154 -0.99 -2.67 1.58
N SER A 155 -0.90 -3.76 2.36
CA SER A 155 -1.95 -4.16 3.28
C SER A 155 -1.38 -4.42 4.68
N LYS A 156 -2.17 -4.09 5.70
CA LYS A 156 -1.78 -4.26 7.10
C LYS A 156 -3.01 -4.40 7.99
N THR A 157 -2.94 -5.29 8.97
CA THR A 157 -3.87 -5.27 10.10
C THR A 157 -3.74 -3.95 10.85
N ILE A 158 -4.86 -3.27 11.05
CA ILE A 158 -4.92 -1.96 11.71
C ILE A 158 -5.82 -2.02 12.93
N ASP A 159 -5.59 -1.11 13.86
CA ASP A 159 -6.51 -0.78 14.93
C ASP A 159 -7.23 0.53 14.55
N PRO A 160 -8.53 0.48 14.21
CA PRO A 160 -9.28 1.68 13.82
C PRO A 160 -9.40 2.71 14.96
N LYS A 161 -9.22 2.26 16.22
CA LYS A 161 -9.29 3.10 17.43
C LYS A 161 -7.91 3.61 17.85
N ALA A 162 -6.85 3.34 17.09
CA ALA A 162 -5.52 3.84 17.39
C ALA A 162 -5.51 5.37 17.42
N LYS A 163 -4.66 5.95 18.29
CA LYS A 163 -4.46 7.40 18.34
C LYS A 163 -4.01 7.95 16.97
N PRO A 164 -4.38 9.19 16.63
CA PRO A 164 -4.03 9.80 15.32
C PRO A 164 -2.56 9.71 14.96
N ASP A 165 -1.65 9.99 15.89
CA ASP A 165 -0.20 9.92 15.65
C ASP A 165 0.26 8.51 15.29
N LYS A 166 -0.32 7.47 15.91
CA LYS A 166 -0.04 6.07 15.59
C LYS A 166 -0.58 5.71 14.19
N GLN A 167 -1.75 6.22 13.86
CA GLN A 167 -2.33 6.02 12.51
C GLN A 167 -1.45 6.68 11.45
N GLN A 168 -1.01 7.92 11.66
CA GLN A 168 -0.11 8.65 10.77
C GLN A 168 1.24 7.94 10.62
N THR A 169 1.85 7.51 11.72
CA THR A 169 3.10 6.73 11.70
C THR A 169 2.96 5.44 10.90
N ASN A 170 1.84 4.74 11.06
CA ASN A 170 1.56 3.52 10.31
C ASN A 170 1.39 3.80 8.81
N LEU A 171 0.71 4.88 8.45
CA LEU A 171 0.53 5.31 7.07
C LEU A 171 1.88 5.63 6.41
N THR A 172 2.70 6.47 7.05
CA THR A 172 4.03 6.79 6.53
C THR A 172 4.88 5.53 6.31
N LYS A 173 4.92 4.63 7.29
CA LYS A 173 5.63 3.34 7.14
C LYS A 173 5.07 2.49 6.00
N ALA A 174 3.75 2.54 5.78
CA ALA A 174 3.12 1.81 4.69
C ALA A 174 3.57 2.36 3.33
N VAL A 175 3.53 3.67 3.17
CA VAL A 175 3.94 4.35 1.93
C VAL A 175 5.42 4.14 1.64
N THR A 176 6.30 4.31 2.63
CA THR A 176 7.75 4.07 2.46
C THR A 176 8.03 2.64 2.00
N LYS A 177 7.36 1.64 2.60
CA LYS A 177 7.53 0.25 2.17
C LYS A 177 6.94 0.00 0.77
N LEU A 178 5.78 0.58 0.48
CA LEU A 178 5.10 0.46 -0.81
C LEU A 178 6.00 0.94 -1.94
N LEU A 179 6.57 2.13 -1.80
CA LEU A 179 7.39 2.79 -2.81
C LEU A 179 8.88 2.41 -2.73
N LYS A 180 9.26 1.49 -1.85
CA LYS A 180 10.66 1.06 -1.70
C LYS A 180 11.28 0.60 -3.02
N ASN A 181 10.50 -0.10 -3.83
CA ASN A 181 10.94 -0.67 -5.10
C ASN A 181 10.57 0.21 -6.32
N TYR A 182 10.29 1.48 -6.09
CA TYR A 182 10.13 2.48 -7.14
C TYR A 182 11.34 3.45 -7.14
N PRO A 183 11.93 3.79 -8.30
CA PRO A 183 11.66 3.18 -9.60
C PRO A 183 12.16 1.73 -9.66
N PRO A 184 11.53 0.88 -10.49
CA PRO A 184 12.06 -0.45 -10.74
C PRO A 184 13.39 -0.39 -11.51
N PRO A 185 14.18 -1.49 -11.56
CA PRO A 185 15.42 -1.51 -12.31
C PRO A 185 15.17 -1.24 -13.80
N PRO A 186 16.14 -0.63 -14.49
CA PRO A 186 16.00 -0.35 -15.92
C PRO A 186 15.75 -1.63 -16.72
N PRO A 187 15.08 -1.52 -17.88
CA PRO A 187 14.89 -2.64 -18.78
C PRO A 187 16.22 -3.32 -19.10
N LYS A 188 16.24 -4.65 -19.14
CA LYS A 188 17.44 -5.37 -19.57
C LYS A 188 17.67 -5.05 -21.04
N ALA A 189 18.89 -4.63 -21.38
CA ALA A 189 19.31 -4.52 -22.78
C ALA A 189 19.09 -5.87 -23.49
N LYS A 190 18.36 -5.84 -24.59
CA LYS A 190 18.17 -7.00 -25.46
C LYS A 190 19.41 -7.24 -26.30
#